data_d8852512f0f46ddfd775088564f5840d
#
_entry.id   d8852512f0f46ddfd775088564f5840d
#
_cell.length_a   1.000
_cell.length_b   1.000
_cell.length_c   1.000
_cell.angle_alpha   90.00
_cell.angle_beta   90.00
_cell.angle_gamma   90.00
#
_symmetry.space_group_name_H-M   'P 1'
#
loop_
_entity.id
_entity.type
_entity.pdbx_description
1 polymer ?
#
loop_
_entity_poly.entity_id
_entity_poly.type
_entity_poly.pdbx_seq_one_letter_code
_entity_poly.pdbx_strand_id
1 'polypeptide(L)'
;IPLGDTTQALSEFANKNNVYLHGGSFFESAGDKIYNTSLAFDDNGEIIAKYRKIHLFDITTPNGNDYRESDTVLPGSEIVFYNALNLSIGCSICYDLRFAELYLELAKRQVDIIMVPAAFTLQTGKDHWSTLLRARAIETQSYVVAPGQCGEFPDGENGVRQTWGHSMIVDPWGH
;
A
#
# COMPACT_ATOMS: atom_id res chain seq x y z
N ILE A 1 -5.19 8.45 -15.94
CA ILE A 1 -5.84 9.10 -14.78
C ILE A 1 -5.90 10.58 -15.13
N PRO A 2 -7.06 11.25 -15.12
CA PRO A 2 -7.04 12.70 -15.09
C PRO A 2 -6.19 13.11 -13.90
N LEU A 3 -5.24 14.02 -14.12
CA LEU A 3 -4.37 14.54 -13.06
C LEU A 3 -5.24 15.28 -12.05
N GLY A 4 -5.72 14.56 -11.02
CA GLY A 4 -6.34 15.18 -9.86
C GLY A 4 -5.28 15.88 -9.00
N ASP A 5 -5.72 16.76 -8.12
CA ASP A 5 -4.85 17.59 -7.28
C ASP A 5 -3.76 16.78 -6.54
N THR A 6 -4.13 15.60 -6.02
CA THR A 6 -3.18 14.71 -5.34
C THR A 6 -2.09 14.19 -6.28
N THR A 7 -2.46 13.75 -7.49
CA THR A 7 -1.49 13.25 -8.47
C THR A 7 -0.55 14.36 -8.92
N GLN A 8 -1.09 15.56 -9.17
CA GLN A 8 -0.32 16.71 -9.57
C GLN A 8 0.66 17.12 -8.45
N ALA A 9 0.21 17.22 -7.20
CA ALA A 9 1.06 17.57 -6.07
C ALA A 9 2.21 16.59 -5.86
N LEU A 10 1.96 15.26 -6.02
CA LEU A 10 2.99 14.24 -5.91
C LEU A 10 4.01 14.33 -7.06
N SER A 11 3.54 14.53 -8.29
CA SER A 11 4.39 14.74 -9.48
C SER A 11 5.28 15.96 -9.32
N GLU A 12 4.71 17.11 -8.93
CA GLU A 12 5.46 18.36 -8.67
C GLU A 12 6.48 18.18 -7.54
N PHE A 13 6.11 17.44 -6.48
CA PHE A 13 7.04 17.15 -5.38
C PHE A 13 8.23 16.32 -5.84
N ALA A 14 8.00 15.25 -6.61
CA ALA A 14 9.05 14.39 -7.13
C ALA A 14 10.01 15.18 -8.03
N ASN A 15 9.47 15.95 -8.97
CA ASN A 15 10.24 16.79 -9.89
C ASN A 15 11.04 17.88 -9.15
N LYS A 16 10.38 18.66 -8.29
CA LYS A 16 11.02 19.76 -7.55
C LYS A 16 12.19 19.30 -6.69
N ASN A 17 12.09 18.09 -6.11
CA ASN A 17 13.10 17.55 -5.21
C ASN A 17 14.07 16.59 -5.92
N ASN A 18 13.86 16.31 -7.21
CA ASN A 18 14.69 15.40 -8.01
C ASN A 18 14.79 14.02 -7.34
N VAL A 19 13.63 13.42 -6.99
CA VAL A 19 13.53 12.16 -6.28
C VAL A 19 12.54 11.20 -6.94
N TYR A 20 12.82 9.89 -6.90
CA TYR A 20 11.81 8.88 -7.13
C TYR A 20 10.85 8.84 -5.93
N LEU A 21 9.56 8.84 -6.20
CA LEU A 21 8.53 8.91 -5.17
C LEU A 21 7.52 7.77 -5.31
N HIS A 22 7.38 6.95 -4.27
CA HIS A 22 6.22 6.07 -4.11
C HIS A 22 5.16 6.82 -3.31
N GLY A 23 4.07 7.24 -3.96
CA GLY A 23 3.12 8.23 -3.44
C GLY A 23 2.13 7.71 -2.40
N GLY A 24 2.38 6.52 -1.81
CA GLY A 24 1.39 5.91 -0.91
C GLY A 24 0.17 5.41 -1.66
N SER A 25 -1.01 5.47 -1.04
CA SER A 25 -2.25 5.09 -1.72
C SER A 25 -3.36 6.12 -1.49
N PHE A 26 -4.21 6.28 -2.51
CA PHE A 26 -5.35 7.21 -2.51
C PHE A 26 -6.48 6.70 -3.40
N PHE A 27 -7.63 7.35 -3.33
CA PHE A 27 -8.79 6.93 -4.10
C PHE A 27 -8.76 7.48 -5.54
N GLU A 28 -8.89 6.57 -6.50
CA GLU A 28 -9.03 6.85 -7.93
C GLU A 28 -10.49 6.67 -8.33
N SER A 29 -11.10 7.67 -8.95
CA SER A 29 -12.49 7.60 -9.43
C SER A 29 -12.65 6.56 -10.54
N ALA A 30 -13.72 5.79 -10.48
CA ALA A 30 -14.07 4.74 -11.45
C ALA A 30 -15.61 4.69 -11.69
N GLY A 31 -16.17 5.81 -12.11
CA GLY A 31 -17.62 5.96 -12.25
C GLY A 31 -18.30 6.07 -10.89
N ASP A 32 -19.25 5.16 -10.61
CA ASP A 32 -19.98 5.11 -9.34
C ASP A 32 -19.17 4.46 -8.20
N LYS A 33 -18.02 3.87 -8.49
CA LYS A 33 -17.10 3.27 -7.53
C LYS A 33 -15.72 3.92 -7.61
N ILE A 34 -14.80 3.45 -6.77
CA ILE A 34 -13.43 3.93 -6.71
C ILE A 34 -12.45 2.75 -6.71
N TYR A 35 -11.17 3.00 -7.03
CA TYR A 35 -10.05 2.11 -6.71
C TYR A 35 -9.21 2.70 -5.58
N ASN A 36 -8.60 1.84 -4.78
CA ASN A 36 -7.50 2.22 -3.90
C ASN A 36 -6.21 2.04 -4.70
N THR A 37 -5.58 3.15 -5.08
CA THR A 37 -4.50 3.18 -6.08
C THR A 37 -3.23 3.77 -5.50
N SER A 38 -2.10 3.16 -5.82
CA SER A 38 -0.76 3.68 -5.57
C SER A 38 -0.12 4.08 -6.89
N LEU A 39 0.58 5.22 -6.88
CA LEU A 39 1.38 5.70 -8.01
C LEU A 39 2.85 5.81 -7.59
N ALA A 40 3.73 5.50 -8.54
CA ALA A 40 5.15 5.83 -8.43
C ALA A 40 5.55 6.84 -9.50
N PHE A 41 6.45 7.74 -9.14
CA PHE A 41 6.94 8.81 -10.01
C PHE A 41 8.47 8.73 -10.09
N ASP A 42 9.01 9.09 -11.24
CA ASP A 42 10.43 9.31 -11.40
C ASP A 42 10.85 10.71 -10.90
N ASP A 43 12.13 11.02 -11.01
CA ASP A 43 12.73 12.29 -10.60
C ASP A 43 12.35 13.49 -11.51
N ASN A 44 11.69 13.24 -12.64
CA ASN A 44 11.07 14.27 -13.48
C ASN A 44 9.58 14.49 -13.13
N GLY A 45 9.03 13.69 -12.20
CA GLY A 45 7.61 13.71 -11.83
C GLY A 45 6.71 12.92 -12.79
N GLU A 46 7.27 12.13 -13.70
CA GLU A 46 6.49 11.29 -14.59
C GLU A 46 6.02 10.01 -13.88
N ILE A 47 4.79 9.57 -14.17
CA ILE A 47 4.23 8.35 -13.58
C ILE A 47 4.89 7.13 -14.23
N ILE A 48 5.63 6.36 -13.44
CA ILE A 48 6.32 5.13 -13.89
C ILE A 48 5.61 3.86 -13.45
N ALA A 49 4.70 3.91 -12.48
CA ALA A 49 3.87 2.77 -12.09
C ALA A 49 2.52 3.20 -11.53
N LYS A 50 1.51 2.35 -11.77
CA LYS A 50 0.18 2.43 -11.18
C LYS A 50 -0.25 1.06 -10.71
N TYR A 51 -0.52 0.93 -9.40
CA TYR A 51 -1.02 -0.28 -8.78
C TYR A 51 -2.38 -0.02 -8.14
N ARG A 52 -3.36 -0.85 -8.44
CA ARG A 52 -4.67 -0.88 -7.79
C ARG A 52 -4.73 -2.04 -6.82
N LYS A 53 -5.07 -1.76 -5.58
CA LYS A 53 -5.18 -2.76 -4.51
C LYS A 53 -6.02 -3.97 -4.95
N ILE A 54 -5.45 -5.18 -4.83
CA ILE A 54 -6.10 -6.40 -5.28
C ILE A 54 -7.05 -6.94 -4.21
N HIS A 55 -6.59 -7.03 -2.96
CA HIS A 55 -7.34 -7.63 -1.86
C HIS A 55 -8.04 -6.57 -1.02
N LEU A 56 -9.35 -6.54 -1.09
CA LEU A 56 -10.18 -5.58 -0.36
C LEU A 56 -10.39 -6.00 1.08
N PHE A 57 -10.54 -5.02 1.98
CA PHE A 57 -10.67 -5.24 3.42
C PHE A 57 -12.12 -5.56 3.79
N ASP A 58 -12.53 -6.79 3.50
CA ASP A 58 -13.84 -7.34 3.83
C ASP A 58 -13.67 -8.33 4.98
N ILE A 59 -13.94 -7.89 6.21
CA ILE A 59 -13.77 -8.72 7.40
C ILE A 59 -14.86 -8.43 8.44
N THR A 60 -15.10 -9.41 9.29
CA THR A 60 -15.77 -9.23 10.58
C THR A 60 -14.72 -9.38 11.68
N THR A 61 -14.55 -8.38 12.52
CA THR A 61 -13.59 -8.42 13.63
C THR A 61 -14.12 -9.28 14.78
N PRO A 62 -13.25 -9.78 15.69
CA PRO A 62 -13.68 -10.58 16.83
C PRO A 62 -14.69 -9.88 17.77
N ASN A 63 -14.68 -8.54 17.80
CA ASN A 63 -15.66 -7.73 18.56
C ASN A 63 -16.94 -7.39 17.77
N GLY A 64 -17.13 -8.00 16.57
CA GLY A 64 -18.35 -7.90 15.78
C GLY A 64 -18.44 -6.70 14.84
N ASN A 65 -17.39 -5.89 14.70
CA ASN A 65 -17.38 -4.82 13.70
C ASN A 65 -17.20 -5.40 12.30
N ASP A 66 -18.06 -4.99 11.38
CA ASP A 66 -18.06 -5.41 9.99
C ASP A 66 -17.41 -4.33 9.13
N TYR A 67 -16.46 -4.72 8.30
CA TYR A 67 -15.82 -3.86 7.30
C TYR A 67 -16.09 -4.44 5.91
N ARG A 68 -16.57 -3.63 4.99
CA ARG A 68 -16.94 -4.01 3.62
C ARG A 68 -16.37 -3.00 2.62
N GLU A 69 -15.05 -3.05 2.40
CA GLU A 69 -14.40 -2.16 1.43
C GLU A 69 -14.98 -2.35 0.01
N SER A 70 -15.39 -3.58 -0.33
CA SER A 70 -15.97 -3.93 -1.64
C SER A 70 -17.31 -3.23 -1.95
N ASP A 71 -18.00 -2.68 -0.96
CA ASP A 71 -19.24 -1.93 -1.21
C ASP A 71 -18.99 -0.70 -2.08
N THR A 72 -17.82 -0.07 -1.90
CA THR A 72 -17.46 1.18 -2.59
C THR A 72 -16.21 1.08 -3.46
N VAL A 73 -15.30 0.16 -3.15
CA VAL A 73 -14.00 0.01 -3.82
C VAL A 73 -14.02 -1.19 -4.76
N LEU A 74 -13.48 -1.01 -5.97
CA LEU A 74 -13.24 -2.09 -6.93
C LEU A 74 -11.86 -2.72 -6.70
N PRO A 75 -11.73 -4.05 -6.81
CA PRO A 75 -10.43 -4.70 -6.75
C PRO A 75 -9.61 -4.44 -8.02
N GLY A 76 -8.30 -4.32 -7.87
CA GLY A 76 -7.35 -4.44 -8.97
C GLY A 76 -7.16 -5.91 -9.38
N SER A 77 -6.42 -6.14 -10.46
CA SER A 77 -6.15 -7.48 -10.99
C SER A 77 -4.70 -7.70 -11.40
N GLU A 78 -3.89 -6.64 -11.39
CA GLU A 78 -2.53 -6.69 -11.93
C GLU A 78 -1.48 -6.64 -10.81
N ILE A 79 -0.49 -7.51 -10.91
CA ILE A 79 0.70 -7.47 -10.07
C ILE A 79 1.68 -6.49 -10.71
N VAL A 80 2.01 -5.43 -10.01
CA VAL A 80 2.81 -4.32 -10.51
C VAL A 80 4.13 -4.23 -9.77
N PHE A 81 5.20 -4.02 -10.54
CA PHE A 81 6.51 -3.59 -10.06
C PHE A 81 7.09 -2.57 -11.05
N TYR A 82 8.08 -1.82 -10.62
CA TYR A 82 8.76 -0.81 -11.43
C TYR A 82 10.24 -0.75 -11.06
N ASN A 83 11.06 -0.16 -11.95
CA ASN A 83 12.47 0.03 -11.70
C ASN A 83 12.78 1.49 -11.33
N ALA A 84 13.57 1.68 -10.29
CA ALA A 84 14.09 2.97 -9.87
C ALA A 84 15.51 2.80 -9.33
N LEU A 85 16.45 3.64 -9.75
CA LEU A 85 17.86 3.63 -9.27
C LEU A 85 18.52 2.23 -9.33
N ASN A 86 18.27 1.47 -10.39
CA ASN A 86 18.73 0.09 -10.58
C ASN A 86 18.14 -0.95 -9.60
N LEU A 87 17.08 -0.61 -8.86
CA LEU A 87 16.35 -1.51 -8.00
C LEU A 87 14.98 -1.80 -8.60
N SER A 88 14.50 -3.04 -8.42
CA SER A 88 13.15 -3.46 -8.77
C SER A 88 12.24 -3.34 -7.55
N ILE A 89 11.13 -2.60 -7.67
CA ILE A 89 10.26 -2.24 -6.56
C ILE A 89 8.85 -2.78 -6.79
N GLY A 90 8.42 -3.71 -5.95
CA GLY A 90 7.08 -4.31 -5.98
C GLY A 90 6.05 -3.45 -5.25
N CYS A 91 4.82 -3.46 -5.76
CA CYS A 91 3.70 -2.71 -5.19
C CYS A 91 2.73 -3.62 -4.44
N SER A 92 2.30 -3.20 -3.27
CA SER A 92 1.15 -3.74 -2.54
C SER A 92 0.51 -2.63 -1.71
N ILE A 93 -0.72 -2.83 -1.18
CA ILE A 93 -1.41 -1.85 -0.34
C ILE A 93 -2.08 -2.57 0.84
N CYS A 94 -1.69 -2.22 2.05
CA CYS A 94 -2.40 -2.50 3.30
C CYS A 94 -2.83 -3.97 3.46
N TYR A 95 -4.11 -4.30 3.21
CA TYR A 95 -4.69 -5.64 3.40
C TYR A 95 -4.06 -6.70 2.48
N ASP A 96 -3.45 -6.32 1.36
CA ASP A 96 -2.65 -7.21 0.50
C ASP A 96 -1.59 -7.97 1.31
N LEU A 97 -1.10 -7.38 2.42
CA LEU A 97 -0.10 -7.98 3.31
C LEU A 97 -0.51 -9.38 3.83
N ARG A 98 -1.80 -9.70 3.87
CA ARG A 98 -2.30 -10.99 4.35
C ARG A 98 -2.22 -12.11 3.31
N PHE A 99 -2.01 -11.77 2.05
CA PHE A 99 -2.08 -12.71 0.93
C PHE A 99 -0.68 -13.01 0.39
N ALA A 100 -0.10 -14.12 0.87
CA ALA A 100 1.25 -14.55 0.53
C ALA A 100 1.45 -14.71 -0.99
N GLU A 101 0.41 -15.10 -1.70
CA GLU A 101 0.43 -15.35 -3.14
C GLU A 101 0.91 -14.12 -3.94
N LEU A 102 0.46 -12.91 -3.58
CA LEU A 102 0.92 -11.68 -4.21
C LEU A 102 2.44 -11.49 -4.02
N TYR A 103 2.92 -11.73 -2.79
CA TYR A 103 4.33 -11.55 -2.45
C TYR A 103 5.21 -12.61 -3.13
N LEU A 104 4.75 -13.85 -3.22
CA LEU A 104 5.46 -14.91 -3.94
C LEU A 104 5.56 -14.60 -5.45
N GLU A 105 4.52 -14.00 -6.04
CA GLU A 105 4.58 -13.55 -7.41
C GLU A 105 5.56 -12.37 -7.61
N LEU A 106 5.69 -11.47 -6.65
CA LEU A 106 6.72 -10.43 -6.66
C LEU A 106 8.12 -11.04 -6.49
N ALA A 107 8.29 -12.03 -5.60
CA ALA A 107 9.54 -12.76 -5.44
C ALA A 107 10.00 -13.47 -6.72
N LYS A 108 9.09 -14.11 -7.46
CA LYS A 108 9.39 -14.70 -8.78
C LYS A 108 9.91 -13.68 -9.80
N ARG A 109 9.53 -12.42 -9.65
CA ARG A 109 10.01 -11.29 -10.46
C ARG A 109 11.30 -10.66 -9.92
N GLN A 110 11.86 -11.25 -8.86
CA GLN A 110 13.13 -10.85 -8.23
C GLN A 110 13.12 -9.35 -7.83
N VAL A 111 12.03 -8.89 -7.19
CA VAL A 111 11.99 -7.52 -6.69
C VAL A 111 12.92 -7.35 -5.49
N ASP A 112 13.64 -6.24 -5.44
CA ASP A 112 14.57 -5.92 -4.36
C ASP A 112 13.84 -5.33 -3.14
N ILE A 113 12.79 -4.56 -3.40
CA ILE A 113 12.02 -3.84 -2.39
C ILE A 113 10.53 -4.07 -2.63
N ILE A 114 9.74 -4.24 -1.57
CA ILE A 114 8.27 -4.29 -1.62
C ILE A 114 7.70 -3.15 -0.78
N MET A 115 6.90 -2.30 -1.42
CA MET A 115 6.21 -1.18 -0.77
C MET A 115 4.87 -1.64 -0.22
N VAL A 116 4.58 -1.27 1.05
CA VAL A 116 3.33 -1.63 1.77
C VAL A 116 2.75 -0.40 2.47
N PRO A 117 2.31 0.63 1.75
CA PRO A 117 1.60 1.74 2.39
C PRO A 117 0.30 1.22 3.02
N ALA A 118 0.00 1.64 4.25
CA ALA A 118 -1.10 1.06 4.99
C ALA A 118 -1.73 2.00 6.03
N ALA A 119 -3.01 1.74 6.32
CA ALA A 119 -3.75 2.25 7.45
C ALA A 119 -4.38 1.07 8.21
N PHE A 120 -3.54 0.22 8.82
CA PHE A 120 -4.02 -0.92 9.61
C PHE A 120 -4.84 -0.44 10.80
N THR A 121 -5.95 -1.12 11.11
CA THR A 121 -6.71 -0.84 12.33
C THR A 121 -5.84 -1.10 13.56
N LEU A 122 -6.11 -0.38 14.65
CA LEU A 122 -5.34 -0.51 15.90
C LEU A 122 -5.23 -1.97 16.36
N GLN A 123 -6.35 -2.70 16.37
CA GLN A 123 -6.38 -4.09 16.82
C GLN A 123 -5.58 -5.03 15.92
N THR A 124 -5.87 -5.04 14.63
CA THR A 124 -5.20 -5.95 13.70
C THR A 124 -3.73 -5.59 13.49
N GLY A 125 -3.40 -4.31 13.60
CA GLY A 125 -2.02 -3.83 13.53
C GLY A 125 -1.19 -4.32 14.71
N LYS A 126 -1.69 -4.16 15.93
CA LYS A 126 -1.04 -4.65 17.14
C LYS A 126 -0.69 -6.13 17.08
N ASP A 127 -1.61 -6.95 16.58
CA ASP A 127 -1.46 -8.40 16.61
C ASP A 127 -0.68 -8.95 15.40
N HIS A 128 -0.75 -8.31 14.22
CA HIS A 128 -0.29 -8.93 12.97
C HIS A 128 0.73 -8.11 12.17
N TRP A 129 0.80 -6.77 12.33
CA TRP A 129 1.57 -5.89 11.45
C TRP A 129 3.05 -6.30 11.33
N SER A 130 3.76 -6.28 12.45
CA SER A 130 5.19 -6.61 12.47
C SER A 130 5.47 -8.05 12.04
N THR A 131 4.65 -9.00 12.52
CA THR A 131 4.81 -10.43 12.20
C THR A 131 4.68 -10.69 10.70
N LEU A 132 3.65 -10.12 10.06
CA LEU A 132 3.43 -10.30 8.62
C LEU A 132 4.50 -9.62 7.78
N LEU A 133 4.91 -8.39 8.10
CA LEU A 133 5.96 -7.69 7.36
C LEU A 133 7.29 -8.46 7.39
N ARG A 134 7.66 -8.99 8.56
CA ARG A 134 8.86 -9.82 8.71
C ARG A 134 8.75 -11.13 7.91
N ALA A 135 7.58 -11.79 7.97
CA ALA A 135 7.35 -12.99 7.18
C ALA A 135 7.50 -12.71 5.67
N ARG A 136 6.89 -11.61 5.17
CA ARG A 136 7.02 -11.23 3.76
C ARG A 136 8.47 -10.97 3.36
N ALA A 137 9.23 -10.23 4.16
CA ALA A 137 10.64 -9.96 3.88
C ALA A 137 11.48 -11.25 3.80
N ILE A 138 11.31 -12.16 4.77
CA ILE A 138 12.04 -13.42 4.84
C ILE A 138 11.69 -14.34 3.66
N GLU A 139 10.40 -14.53 3.36
CA GLU A 139 9.97 -15.48 2.32
C GLU A 139 10.28 -14.99 0.90
N THR A 140 10.29 -13.66 0.68
CA THR A 140 10.60 -13.07 -0.62
C THR A 140 12.07 -12.72 -0.79
N GLN A 141 12.85 -12.72 0.29
CA GLN A 141 14.24 -12.27 0.34
C GLN A 141 14.42 -10.83 -0.18
N SER A 142 13.41 -9.97 0.07
CA SER A 142 13.36 -8.58 -0.34
C SER A 142 13.28 -7.67 0.88
N TYR A 143 13.71 -6.42 0.73
CA TYR A 143 13.37 -5.39 1.71
C TYR A 143 11.87 -5.11 1.67
N VAL A 144 11.26 -4.90 2.84
CA VAL A 144 9.86 -4.46 2.93
C VAL A 144 9.84 -3.06 3.56
N VAL A 145 9.29 -2.09 2.82
CA VAL A 145 9.14 -0.70 3.27
C VAL A 145 7.66 -0.42 3.49
N ALA A 146 7.29 -0.23 4.73
CA ALA A 146 5.90 -0.19 5.16
C ALA A 146 5.56 1.12 5.91
N PRO A 147 5.24 2.21 5.18
CA PRO A 147 4.72 3.42 5.80
C PRO A 147 3.31 3.15 6.33
N GLY A 148 3.11 3.35 7.64
CA GLY A 148 1.84 3.13 8.33
C GLY A 148 1.24 4.45 8.82
N GLN A 149 0.03 4.77 8.41
CA GLN A 149 -0.71 5.90 8.97
C GLN A 149 -1.01 5.68 10.44
N CYS A 150 -0.81 6.71 11.26
CA CYS A 150 -1.14 6.72 12.68
C CYS A 150 -2.13 7.84 12.99
N GLY A 151 -2.94 7.65 14.02
CA GLY A 151 -3.88 8.65 14.51
C GLY A 151 -5.33 8.20 14.48
N GLU A 152 -6.20 9.18 14.69
CA GLU A 152 -7.65 9.03 14.71
C GLU A 152 -8.25 9.67 13.46
N PHE A 153 -9.18 8.97 12.84
CA PHE A 153 -9.85 9.42 11.62
C PHE A 153 -11.37 9.28 11.80
N PRO A 154 -12.18 10.19 11.23
CA PRO A 154 -13.63 10.03 11.20
C PRO A 154 -14.02 8.70 10.56
N ASP A 155 -15.02 8.01 11.13
CA ASP A 155 -15.56 6.75 10.65
C ASP A 155 -17.10 6.81 10.69
N GLY A 156 -17.70 7.15 9.55
CA GLY A 156 -19.12 7.47 9.48
C GLY A 156 -19.52 8.76 10.21
N GLU A 157 -20.81 8.91 10.52
CA GLU A 157 -21.36 10.16 11.07
C GLU A 157 -20.92 10.47 12.51
N ASN A 158 -20.63 9.45 13.33
CA ASN A 158 -20.28 9.63 14.76
C ASN A 158 -19.15 8.68 15.20
N GLY A 159 -18.50 7.97 14.30
CA GLY A 159 -17.43 7.02 14.61
C GLY A 159 -16.05 7.64 14.54
N VAL A 160 -15.10 7.02 15.24
CA VAL A 160 -13.67 7.31 15.15
C VAL A 160 -12.94 6.00 14.92
N ARG A 161 -12.17 5.95 13.82
CA ARG A 161 -11.27 4.85 13.53
C ARG A 161 -9.86 5.22 13.94
N GLN A 162 -9.23 4.35 14.72
CA GLN A 162 -7.82 4.47 15.08
C GLN A 162 -6.98 3.56 14.19
N THR A 163 -5.83 4.07 13.76
CA THR A 163 -4.85 3.31 12.99
C THR A 163 -3.60 3.02 13.81
N TRP A 164 -2.95 1.89 13.50
CA TRP A 164 -1.85 1.36 14.28
C TRP A 164 -0.54 2.17 14.13
N GLY A 165 -0.27 2.74 12.94
CA GLY A 165 0.99 3.37 12.65
C GLY A 165 2.14 2.37 12.55
N HIS A 166 3.21 2.59 13.29
CA HIS A 166 4.38 1.72 13.36
C HIS A 166 5.02 1.47 11.99
N SER A 167 5.26 2.56 11.24
CA SER A 167 6.03 2.49 10.00
C SER A 167 7.36 1.77 10.26
N MET A 168 7.73 0.87 9.36
CA MET A 168 8.98 0.11 9.52
C MET A 168 9.59 -0.28 8.19
N ILE A 169 10.89 -0.49 8.21
CA ILE A 169 11.65 -1.11 7.14
C ILE A 169 12.15 -2.45 7.70
N VAL A 170 11.95 -3.50 6.93
CA VAL A 170 12.39 -4.85 7.29
C VAL A 170 13.37 -5.31 6.22
N ASP A 171 14.53 -5.80 6.64
CA ASP A 171 15.53 -6.39 5.75
C ASP A 171 15.15 -7.82 5.32
N PRO A 172 15.82 -8.40 4.31
CA PRO A 172 15.53 -9.77 3.84
C PRO A 172 15.71 -10.86 4.90
N TRP A 173 16.39 -10.58 6.00
CA TRP A 173 16.56 -11.50 7.13
C TRP A 173 15.45 -11.36 8.18
N GLY A 174 14.58 -10.35 8.06
CA GLY A 174 13.49 -10.10 8.97
C GLY A 174 13.82 -9.15 10.14
N HIS A 175 14.93 -8.42 10.08
CA HIS A 175 15.27 -7.40 11.07
C HIS A 175 14.62 -6.05 10.80
#